data_e7773f417561f438eb89b5f81d4e804d
#
_entry.id   e7773f417561f438eb89b5f81d4e804d
#
_cell.length_a   1.000
_cell.length_b   1.000
_cell.length_c   1.000
_cell.angle_alpha   90.00
_cell.angle_beta   90.00
_cell.angle_gamma   90.00
#
_symmetry.space_group_name_H-M   'P 1'
#
loop_
_entity.id
_entity.type
_entity.pdbx_description
1 polymer ?
#
loop_
_entity_poly.entity_id
_entity_poly.type
_entity_poly.pdbx_seq_one_letter_code
_entity_poly.pdbx_strand_id
1 'polypeptide(L)'
;MSKKARVTPPEVLEAAWAPESHAGDAWTPRPWVAPSVRVEEGRRQRKRIKRTSHAELHLRADRDPIAILDAQEEDRLAHLVPLRHQRMADNAFAYYRGTPAVMAYDLAETPRTDIVVQASGDAHLANFGMFASPERKLVFDANDFDETLPAPWEWDIKRLATSMIIAGRANGFSAKANRFAAMETVRSYRQWMAQLATMRLIDVWYSHIGETEIRESALAYFAADKETIRRRSSLLETMFAKAKSKDALKAASQLTRLDERGRRVLIDQPPVLQHVELPGGQEGLRAVFEAYRATMAESRREFLERYRFGDAALKVVGVGSVGTRCFVVVLLGRDEDDPLILQVKEATASVMESAFEPSRMSHHGERVVTGQRLMQATPDIFLGWSTGPGGRHFYFRQLWDMKGSVDTTQLREAGLAFYGTLCARVLARAHARSGDAVAISAYLGEEDTFDGAIADYAEAYADLNERDHAAYLAAIAKGRVSLP
;
A
#
# COMPACT_ATOMS: atom_id res chain seq x y z
N MET A 1 -11.09 70.07 -4.09
CA MET A 1 -11.80 68.86 -4.55
C MET A 1 -10.86 68.13 -5.48
N SER A 2 -10.13 67.13 -4.98
CA SER A 2 -9.14 66.35 -5.76
C SER A 2 -9.86 65.10 -6.31
N LYS A 3 -9.89 64.94 -7.64
CA LYS A 3 -10.40 63.78 -8.34
C LYS A 3 -9.40 62.63 -8.15
N LYS A 4 -9.79 61.61 -7.38
CA LYS A 4 -9.07 60.33 -7.36
C LYS A 4 -9.19 59.69 -8.75
N ALA A 5 -8.07 59.54 -9.44
CA ALA A 5 -7.97 58.78 -10.66
C ALA A 5 -8.28 57.29 -10.32
N ARG A 6 -9.25 56.68 -11.03
CA ARG A 6 -9.45 55.22 -11.06
C ARG A 6 -8.27 54.61 -11.81
N VAL A 7 -7.46 53.86 -11.08
CA VAL A 7 -6.46 53.01 -11.73
C VAL A 7 -7.22 51.79 -12.28
N THR A 8 -7.27 51.68 -13.57
CA THR A 8 -7.75 50.50 -14.29
C THR A 8 -6.68 49.40 -14.09
N PRO A 9 -7.03 48.17 -13.69
CA PRO A 9 -6.05 47.09 -13.64
C PRO A 9 -5.50 46.86 -15.05
N PRO A 10 -4.20 46.64 -15.21
CA PRO A 10 -3.63 46.44 -16.52
C PRO A 10 -4.10 45.10 -17.10
N GLU A 11 -4.64 45.13 -18.30
CA GLU A 11 -4.96 43.96 -19.17
C GLU A 11 -3.76 43.02 -19.43
N VAL A 12 -2.59 43.39 -18.94
CA VAL A 12 -1.32 42.67 -19.16
C VAL A 12 -1.21 41.39 -18.31
N LEU A 13 -2.03 41.21 -17.27
CA LEU A 13 -1.92 40.02 -16.40
C LEU A 13 -2.68 38.79 -16.92
N GLU A 14 -3.69 38.94 -17.77
CA GLU A 14 -4.41 37.80 -18.36
C GLU A 14 -3.62 37.07 -19.43
N ALA A 15 -2.80 37.77 -20.22
CA ALA A 15 -2.00 37.17 -21.28
C ALA A 15 -0.73 36.45 -20.77
N ALA A 16 -0.20 36.83 -19.61
CA ALA A 16 1.02 36.27 -19.06
C ALA A 16 0.83 34.90 -18.36
N TRP A 17 -0.40 34.49 -18.14
CA TRP A 17 -0.74 33.23 -17.48
C TRP A 17 -1.50 32.23 -18.37
N ALA A 18 -1.60 32.51 -19.66
CA ALA A 18 -2.03 31.49 -20.61
C ALA A 18 -0.90 30.45 -20.69
N PRO A 19 -1.10 29.19 -20.25
CA PRO A 19 -0.07 28.18 -20.42
C PRO A 19 0.18 28.01 -21.91
N GLU A 20 1.45 28.14 -22.35
CA GLU A 20 1.83 27.66 -23.66
C GLU A 20 1.40 26.19 -23.71
N SER A 21 0.46 25.89 -24.60
CA SER A 21 -0.05 24.53 -24.77
C SER A 21 1.11 23.67 -25.31
N HIS A 22 1.78 22.95 -24.43
CA HIS A 22 2.49 21.77 -24.85
C HIS A 22 1.41 20.77 -25.31
N ALA A 23 1.37 20.55 -26.63
CA ALA A 23 0.43 19.62 -27.25
C ALA A 23 0.64 18.23 -26.63
N GLY A 24 -0.24 17.83 -25.72
CA GLY A 24 -0.23 16.52 -25.06
C GLY A 24 -1.05 16.45 -23.78
N ASP A 25 -0.88 17.40 -22.87
CA ASP A 25 -1.53 17.36 -21.55
C ASP A 25 -2.14 18.72 -21.18
N ALA A 26 -3.30 19.03 -21.78
CA ALA A 26 -4.12 20.12 -21.26
C ALA A 26 -4.58 19.75 -19.85
N TRP A 27 -3.96 20.35 -18.80
CA TRP A 27 -4.47 20.28 -17.45
C TRP A 27 -5.92 20.81 -17.46
N THR A 28 -6.87 19.90 -17.33
CA THR A 28 -8.28 20.23 -17.16
C THR A 28 -8.58 20.22 -15.66
N PRO A 29 -8.71 21.39 -15.01
CA PRO A 29 -9.04 21.41 -13.59
C PRO A 29 -10.37 20.69 -13.37
N ARG A 30 -10.45 19.87 -12.34
CA ARG A 30 -11.75 19.33 -11.92
C ARG A 30 -12.67 20.50 -11.60
N PRO A 31 -13.90 20.55 -12.13
CA PRO A 31 -14.84 21.62 -11.82
C PRO A 31 -14.96 21.74 -10.29
N TRP A 32 -14.88 22.97 -9.80
CA TRP A 32 -15.13 23.20 -8.38
C TRP A 32 -16.58 22.87 -8.05
N VAL A 33 -16.79 22.07 -7.02
CA VAL A 33 -18.11 21.66 -6.54
C VAL A 33 -18.26 22.10 -5.09
N ALA A 34 -19.34 22.81 -4.79
CA ALA A 34 -19.60 23.28 -3.45
C ALA A 34 -19.70 22.13 -2.44
N PRO A 35 -19.21 22.28 -1.21
CA PRO A 35 -19.29 21.23 -0.18
C PRO A 35 -20.71 20.71 0.06
N SER A 36 -21.73 21.59 -0.01
CA SER A 36 -23.14 21.19 0.12
C SER A 36 -23.58 20.19 -0.97
N VAL A 37 -23.16 20.39 -2.21
CA VAL A 37 -23.46 19.48 -3.34
C VAL A 37 -22.76 18.14 -3.14
N ARG A 38 -21.51 18.14 -2.65
CA ARG A 38 -20.75 16.92 -2.33
C ARG A 38 -21.40 16.14 -1.18
N VAL A 39 -21.95 16.83 -0.17
CA VAL A 39 -22.75 16.22 0.91
C VAL A 39 -24.00 15.57 0.35
N GLU A 40 -24.72 16.27 -0.56
CA GLU A 40 -25.89 15.69 -1.21
C GLU A 40 -25.55 14.46 -2.05
N GLU A 41 -24.43 14.46 -2.75
CA GLU A 41 -23.93 13.30 -3.47
C GLU A 41 -23.72 12.11 -2.54
N GLY A 42 -23.02 12.27 -1.43
CA GLY A 42 -22.82 11.20 -0.44
C GLY A 42 -24.15 10.67 0.12
N ARG A 43 -25.12 11.56 0.38
CA ARG A 43 -26.48 11.18 0.79
C ARG A 43 -27.25 10.46 -0.32
N ARG A 44 -27.09 10.86 -1.57
CA ARG A 44 -27.68 10.19 -2.75
C ARG A 44 -27.11 8.78 -2.89
N GLN A 45 -25.80 8.61 -2.78
CA GLN A 45 -25.16 7.30 -2.79
C GLN A 45 -25.67 6.41 -1.65
N ARG A 46 -25.89 6.96 -0.44
CA ARG A 46 -26.49 6.23 0.69
C ARG A 46 -27.92 5.76 0.45
N LYS A 47 -28.71 6.53 -0.32
CA LYS A 47 -30.07 6.11 -0.71
C LYS A 47 -30.04 4.98 -1.75
N ARG A 48 -29.07 5.03 -2.67
CA ARG A 48 -28.89 4.02 -3.72
C ARG A 48 -28.32 2.70 -3.16
N ILE A 49 -27.27 2.80 -2.38
CA ILE A 49 -26.60 1.69 -1.70
C ILE A 49 -26.73 1.89 -0.19
N LYS A 50 -27.58 1.11 0.44
CA LYS A 50 -27.76 1.20 1.90
C LYS A 50 -26.48 0.76 2.61
N ARG A 51 -26.11 1.44 3.71
CA ARG A 51 -24.93 1.06 4.51
C ARG A 51 -24.98 -0.40 4.98
N THR A 52 -26.18 -0.93 5.29
CA THR A 52 -26.39 -2.32 5.70
C THR A 52 -26.13 -3.33 4.59
N SER A 53 -26.30 -2.96 3.31
CA SER A 53 -26.06 -3.89 2.19
C SER A 53 -24.57 -4.23 2.00
N HIS A 54 -23.66 -3.47 2.63
CA HIS A 54 -22.25 -3.85 2.62
C HIS A 54 -21.91 -5.10 3.42
N ALA A 55 -22.86 -5.62 4.24
CA ALA A 55 -22.75 -6.92 4.87
C ALA A 55 -22.91 -8.09 3.88
N GLU A 56 -23.50 -7.83 2.72
CA GLU A 56 -23.84 -8.88 1.74
C GLU A 56 -22.57 -9.39 1.06
N LEU A 57 -22.45 -10.72 1.01
CA LEU A 57 -21.42 -11.45 0.29
C LEU A 57 -22.07 -12.21 -0.85
N HIS A 58 -21.92 -11.70 -2.07
CA HIS A 58 -22.44 -12.33 -3.26
C HIS A 58 -21.29 -13.06 -3.97
N LEU A 59 -21.45 -14.36 -4.19
CA LEU A 59 -20.47 -15.18 -4.88
C LEU A 59 -21.04 -15.65 -6.22
N ARG A 60 -20.23 -15.60 -7.23
CA ARG A 60 -20.55 -16.15 -8.55
C ARG A 60 -20.57 -17.68 -8.49
N ALA A 61 -21.45 -18.30 -9.28
CA ALA A 61 -21.56 -19.75 -9.35
C ALA A 61 -20.33 -20.46 -9.94
N ASP A 62 -19.57 -19.74 -10.80
CA ASP A 62 -18.35 -20.21 -11.47
C ASP A 62 -17.07 -19.88 -10.69
N ARG A 63 -17.18 -19.48 -9.43
CA ARG A 63 -16.05 -19.11 -8.59
C ARG A 63 -15.11 -20.30 -8.32
N ASP A 64 -13.88 -20.25 -8.82
CA ASP A 64 -12.80 -21.21 -8.51
C ASP A 64 -11.54 -20.43 -8.08
N PRO A 65 -11.26 -20.32 -6.76
CA PRO A 65 -10.09 -19.62 -6.25
C PRO A 65 -8.77 -20.18 -6.76
N ILE A 66 -8.70 -21.50 -7.02
CA ILE A 66 -7.46 -22.14 -7.50
C ILE A 66 -7.24 -21.75 -8.96
N ALA A 67 -8.27 -21.78 -9.80
CA ALA A 67 -8.15 -21.33 -11.19
C ALA A 67 -7.76 -19.85 -11.30
N ILE A 68 -8.25 -18.99 -10.39
CA ILE A 68 -7.84 -17.56 -10.34
C ILE A 68 -6.34 -17.45 -9.99
N LEU A 69 -5.83 -18.29 -9.08
CA LEU A 69 -4.42 -18.30 -8.71
C LEU A 69 -3.55 -18.86 -9.84
N ASP A 70 -3.97 -19.95 -10.49
CA ASP A 70 -3.27 -20.56 -11.63
C ASP A 70 -3.07 -19.52 -12.75
N ALA A 71 -4.12 -18.73 -13.08
CA ALA A 71 -4.03 -17.66 -14.07
C ALA A 71 -3.02 -16.55 -13.69
N GLN A 72 -2.89 -16.22 -12.39
CA GLN A 72 -1.88 -15.28 -11.93
C GLN A 72 -0.44 -15.82 -11.98
N GLU A 73 -0.28 -17.11 -12.08
CA GLU A 73 1.03 -17.80 -12.04
C GLU A 73 1.67 -17.95 -13.41
N GLU A 74 0.93 -17.77 -14.50
CA GLU A 74 1.42 -17.88 -15.87
C GLU A 74 2.64 -16.98 -16.16
N ASP A 75 2.68 -15.78 -15.59
CA ASP A 75 3.76 -14.81 -15.77
C ASP A 75 4.86 -14.89 -14.69
N ARG A 76 4.68 -15.72 -13.66
CA ARG A 76 5.64 -15.85 -12.56
C ARG A 76 6.85 -16.71 -12.97
N LEU A 77 7.95 -16.54 -12.24
CA LEU A 77 9.11 -17.43 -12.35
C LEU A 77 8.72 -18.83 -11.87
N ALA A 78 8.59 -19.79 -12.78
CA ALA A 78 8.03 -21.11 -12.53
C ALA A 78 8.72 -21.86 -11.36
N HIS A 79 10.05 -21.71 -11.22
CA HIS A 79 10.80 -22.34 -10.14
C HIS A 79 10.52 -21.75 -8.74
N LEU A 80 9.88 -20.58 -8.65
CA LEU A 80 9.47 -19.94 -7.38
C LEU A 80 7.99 -20.15 -7.05
N VAL A 81 7.17 -20.62 -7.98
CA VAL A 81 5.74 -20.89 -7.76
C VAL A 81 5.53 -21.90 -6.63
N PRO A 82 6.26 -23.03 -6.54
CA PRO A 82 6.11 -23.95 -5.41
C PRO A 82 6.41 -23.30 -4.04
N LEU A 83 7.38 -22.40 -3.96
CA LEU A 83 7.68 -21.66 -2.74
C LEU A 83 6.54 -20.68 -2.36
N ARG A 84 5.88 -20.08 -3.36
CA ARG A 84 4.66 -19.28 -3.12
C ARG A 84 3.58 -20.13 -2.50
N HIS A 85 3.33 -21.30 -3.09
CA HIS A 85 2.34 -22.24 -2.59
C HIS A 85 2.64 -22.68 -1.16
N GLN A 86 3.88 -23.04 -0.84
CA GLN A 86 4.29 -23.37 0.51
C GLN A 86 3.97 -22.25 1.50
N ARG A 87 4.33 -21.00 1.18
CA ARG A 87 4.06 -19.84 2.05
C ARG A 87 2.58 -19.56 2.22
N MET A 88 1.75 -19.77 1.19
CA MET A 88 0.31 -19.61 1.27
C MET A 88 -0.37 -20.73 2.08
N ALA A 89 0.22 -21.92 2.08
CA ALA A 89 -0.28 -23.07 2.82
C ALA A 89 -0.08 -22.96 4.35
N ASP A 90 0.82 -22.10 4.83
CA ASP A 90 1.20 -22.00 6.25
C ASP A 90 -0.01 -21.76 7.17
N ASN A 91 -0.92 -20.88 6.80
CA ASN A 91 -2.15 -20.59 7.55
C ASN A 91 -3.13 -19.72 6.73
N ALA A 92 -4.37 -19.59 7.20
CA ALA A 92 -5.42 -18.83 6.53
C ALA A 92 -5.07 -17.33 6.32
N PHE A 93 -4.26 -16.73 7.19
CA PHE A 93 -3.82 -15.35 7.03
C PHE A 93 -2.75 -15.22 5.93
N ALA A 94 -1.82 -16.16 5.84
CA ALA A 94 -0.84 -16.22 4.76
C ALA A 94 -1.53 -16.45 3.40
N TYR A 95 -2.53 -17.32 3.36
CA TYR A 95 -3.39 -17.54 2.18
C TYR A 95 -4.10 -16.25 1.78
N TYR A 96 -4.77 -15.56 2.71
CA TYR A 96 -5.44 -14.28 2.47
C TYR A 96 -4.52 -13.22 1.85
N ARG A 97 -3.29 -13.11 2.34
CA ARG A 97 -2.27 -12.20 1.78
C ARG A 97 -1.84 -12.56 0.37
N GLY A 98 -1.92 -13.83 0.00
CA GLY A 98 -1.58 -14.32 -1.34
C GLY A 98 -2.73 -14.22 -2.36
N THR A 99 -3.94 -13.87 -1.91
CA THR A 99 -5.17 -13.94 -2.71
C THR A 99 -5.91 -12.60 -2.91
N PRO A 100 -5.22 -11.47 -3.22
CA PRO A 100 -5.92 -10.23 -3.54
C PRO A 100 -6.82 -10.37 -4.78
N ALA A 101 -6.42 -11.16 -5.79
CA ALA A 101 -7.20 -11.40 -7.00
C ALA A 101 -8.51 -12.13 -6.72
N VAL A 102 -8.49 -13.12 -5.81
CA VAL A 102 -9.71 -13.84 -5.41
C VAL A 102 -10.69 -12.86 -4.75
N MET A 103 -10.19 -12.01 -3.84
CA MET A 103 -11.07 -11.02 -3.22
C MET A 103 -11.55 -9.95 -4.20
N ALA A 104 -10.74 -9.50 -5.14
CA ALA A 104 -11.17 -8.57 -6.17
C ALA A 104 -12.29 -9.16 -7.05
N TYR A 105 -12.15 -10.44 -7.42
CA TYR A 105 -13.19 -11.20 -8.13
C TYR A 105 -14.51 -11.26 -7.34
N ASP A 106 -14.44 -11.57 -6.06
CA ASP A 106 -15.61 -11.66 -5.18
C ASP A 106 -16.26 -10.29 -4.93
N LEU A 107 -15.47 -9.24 -4.75
CA LEU A 107 -15.94 -7.87 -4.51
C LEU A 107 -16.66 -7.27 -5.73
N ALA A 108 -16.38 -7.73 -6.94
CA ALA A 108 -17.01 -7.24 -8.16
C ALA A 108 -18.55 -7.39 -8.12
N GLU A 109 -19.06 -8.42 -7.46
CA GLU A 109 -20.49 -8.70 -7.35
C GLU A 109 -21.14 -8.08 -6.09
N THR A 110 -20.35 -7.44 -5.21
CA THR A 110 -20.89 -6.86 -3.97
C THR A 110 -21.43 -5.45 -4.18
N PRO A 111 -22.40 -5.01 -3.38
CA PRO A 111 -22.89 -3.63 -3.40
C PRO A 111 -21.74 -2.63 -3.21
N ARG A 112 -21.71 -1.60 -4.06
CA ARG A 112 -20.66 -0.56 -4.05
C ARG A 112 -21.21 0.80 -4.43
N THR A 113 -20.57 1.84 -3.89
CA THR A 113 -20.86 3.23 -4.28
C THR A 113 -20.12 3.60 -5.57
N ASP A 114 -20.50 4.74 -6.18
CA ASP A 114 -19.76 5.32 -7.32
C ASP A 114 -18.65 6.28 -6.86
N ILE A 115 -18.38 6.35 -5.55
CA ILE A 115 -17.34 7.22 -5.01
C ILE A 115 -15.99 6.51 -5.16
N VAL A 116 -15.18 7.03 -6.09
CA VAL A 116 -13.88 6.46 -6.44
C VAL A 116 -12.75 7.20 -5.74
N VAL A 117 -11.77 6.44 -5.26
CA VAL A 117 -10.51 6.92 -4.69
C VAL A 117 -9.35 6.24 -5.39
N GLN A 118 -8.12 6.67 -5.16
CA GLN A 118 -6.97 5.80 -5.41
C GLN A 118 -6.96 4.75 -4.31
N ALA A 119 -7.41 3.55 -4.60
CA ALA A 119 -7.41 2.44 -3.67
C ALA A 119 -6.03 1.77 -3.61
N SER A 120 -5.70 1.16 -2.47
CA SER A 120 -4.51 0.30 -2.32
C SER A 120 -4.66 -1.00 -3.11
N GLY A 121 -5.88 -1.55 -3.16
CA GLY A 121 -6.20 -2.83 -3.79
C GLY A 121 -5.80 -4.07 -2.98
N ASP A 122 -4.86 -3.91 -2.05
CA ASP A 122 -4.43 -4.97 -1.13
C ASP A 122 -4.23 -4.42 0.30
N ALA A 123 -5.22 -3.70 0.82
CA ALA A 123 -5.15 -3.01 2.11
C ALA A 123 -5.25 -3.96 3.33
N HIS A 124 -4.61 -5.13 3.33
CA HIS A 124 -4.57 -5.97 4.51
C HIS A 124 -3.60 -5.43 5.59
N LEU A 125 -3.84 -5.76 6.85
CA LEU A 125 -3.14 -5.18 8.01
C LEU A 125 -1.59 -5.30 7.98
N ALA A 126 -1.01 -6.27 7.25
CA ALA A 126 0.44 -6.41 7.14
C ALA A 126 1.06 -5.49 6.07
N ASN A 127 0.24 -4.77 5.28
CA ASN A 127 0.69 -3.77 4.31
C ASN A 127 0.76 -2.35 4.88
N PHE A 128 0.78 -2.23 6.20
CA PHE A 128 1.04 -0.99 6.93
C PHE A 128 2.28 -1.14 7.80
N GLY A 129 3.02 -0.06 7.97
CA GLY A 129 4.23 -0.12 8.78
C GLY A 129 4.94 1.22 8.91
N MET A 130 6.04 1.19 9.64
CA MET A 130 6.89 2.36 9.84
C MET A 130 8.03 2.39 8.82
N PHE A 131 8.41 3.58 8.39
CA PHE A 131 9.59 3.84 7.57
C PHE A 131 10.06 5.29 7.76
N ALA A 132 11.24 5.63 7.23
CA ALA A 132 11.75 6.98 7.29
C ALA A 132 11.09 7.90 6.25
N SER A 133 10.71 9.11 6.68
CA SER A 133 10.44 10.20 5.73
C SER A 133 11.75 10.71 5.10
N PRO A 134 11.68 11.50 4.00
CA PRO A 134 12.85 12.17 3.45
C PRO A 134 13.62 13.03 4.47
N GLU A 135 12.93 13.58 5.47
CA GLU A 135 13.50 14.35 6.57
C GLU A 135 14.04 13.48 7.72
N ARG A 136 14.14 12.16 7.50
CA ARG A 136 14.65 11.16 8.46
C ARG A 136 13.81 11.03 9.72
N LYS A 137 12.52 11.34 9.66
CA LYS A 137 11.55 11.11 10.73
C LYS A 137 10.82 9.78 10.50
N LEU A 138 10.55 9.06 11.59
CA LEU A 138 9.78 7.81 11.51
C LEU A 138 8.30 8.13 11.28
N VAL A 139 7.72 7.57 10.23
CA VAL A 139 6.30 7.71 9.89
C VAL A 139 5.64 6.34 9.75
N PHE A 140 4.34 6.27 10.02
CA PHE A 140 3.51 5.08 9.85
C PHE A 140 2.57 5.29 8.67
N ASP A 141 2.65 4.42 7.67
CA ASP A 141 1.84 4.53 6.46
C ASP A 141 1.66 3.16 5.76
N ALA A 142 0.84 3.12 4.70
CA ALA A 142 0.80 1.99 3.78
C ALA A 142 2.16 1.86 3.07
N ASN A 143 2.59 0.63 2.79
CA ASN A 143 3.93 0.36 2.27
C ASN A 143 3.96 -0.62 1.07
N ASP A 144 2.81 -1.07 0.59
CA ASP A 144 2.68 -1.86 -0.65
C ASP A 144 1.55 -1.30 -1.52
N PHE A 145 1.88 -1.04 -2.79
CA PHE A 145 1.02 -0.39 -3.78
C PHE A 145 0.98 -1.15 -5.11
N ASP A 146 1.38 -2.42 -5.12
CA ASP A 146 1.43 -3.22 -6.35
C ASP A 146 0.07 -3.27 -7.05
N GLU A 147 -1.03 -3.27 -6.27
CA GLU A 147 -2.40 -3.38 -6.76
C GLU A 147 -3.14 -2.05 -6.85
N THR A 148 -2.49 -0.91 -6.58
CA THR A 148 -3.18 0.38 -6.52
C THR A 148 -3.85 0.75 -7.85
N LEU A 149 -5.13 1.17 -7.78
CA LEU A 149 -5.95 1.54 -8.93
C LEU A 149 -7.07 2.49 -8.47
N PRO A 150 -7.60 3.39 -9.31
CA PRO A 150 -8.87 4.05 -9.03
C PRO A 150 -10.01 3.05 -8.88
N ALA A 151 -10.59 2.95 -7.67
CA ALA A 151 -11.63 1.97 -7.35
C ALA A 151 -12.55 2.49 -6.22
N PRO A 152 -13.70 1.83 -5.96
CA PRO A 152 -14.56 2.16 -4.84
C PRO A 152 -13.82 2.04 -3.50
N TRP A 153 -13.91 3.10 -2.68
CA TRP A 153 -13.19 3.22 -1.42
C TRP A 153 -13.50 2.09 -0.42
N GLU A 154 -14.71 1.53 -0.46
CA GLU A 154 -15.14 0.47 0.43
C GLU A 154 -14.42 -0.87 0.23
N TRP A 155 -13.79 -1.09 -0.92
CA TRP A 155 -13.05 -2.32 -1.19
C TRP A 155 -11.85 -2.46 -0.25
N ASP A 156 -11.09 -1.39 -0.07
CA ASP A 156 -9.95 -1.37 0.86
C ASP A 156 -10.40 -1.56 2.31
N ILE A 157 -11.53 -0.97 2.71
CA ILE A 157 -12.07 -1.13 4.06
C ILE A 157 -12.53 -2.57 4.32
N LYS A 158 -13.19 -3.19 3.36
CA LYS A 158 -13.58 -4.61 3.45
C LYS A 158 -12.34 -5.50 3.60
N ARG A 159 -11.29 -5.23 2.81
CA ARG A 159 -10.04 -6.00 2.89
C ARG A 159 -9.33 -5.80 4.21
N LEU A 160 -9.25 -4.58 4.72
CA LEU A 160 -8.63 -4.29 6.02
C LEU A 160 -9.42 -4.96 7.16
N ALA A 161 -10.73 -4.76 7.24
CA ALA A 161 -11.57 -5.32 8.30
C ALA A 161 -11.53 -6.85 8.32
N THR A 162 -11.60 -7.51 7.15
CA THR A 162 -11.48 -8.96 7.04
C THR A 162 -10.12 -9.45 7.55
N SER A 163 -9.04 -8.74 7.23
CA SER A 163 -7.70 -9.09 7.72
C SER A 163 -7.59 -9.04 9.24
N MET A 164 -8.36 -8.17 9.92
CA MET A 164 -8.44 -8.12 11.38
C MET A 164 -9.07 -9.38 11.97
N ILE A 165 -10.17 -9.84 11.39
CA ILE A 165 -10.85 -11.08 11.81
C ILE A 165 -9.91 -12.29 11.64
N ILE A 166 -9.32 -12.45 10.47
CA ILE A 166 -8.46 -13.61 10.16
C ILE A 166 -7.20 -13.61 11.06
N ALA A 167 -6.55 -12.46 11.25
CA ALA A 167 -5.40 -12.36 12.14
C ALA A 167 -5.77 -12.63 13.61
N GLY A 168 -6.91 -12.14 14.07
CA GLY A 168 -7.39 -12.42 15.41
C GLY A 168 -7.71 -13.90 15.63
N ARG A 169 -8.31 -14.59 14.64
CA ARG A 169 -8.53 -16.04 14.66
C ARG A 169 -7.22 -16.80 14.72
N ALA A 170 -6.23 -16.41 13.90
CA ALA A 170 -4.90 -17.00 13.90
C ALA A 170 -4.19 -16.85 15.26
N ASN A 171 -4.46 -15.77 16.00
CA ASN A 171 -3.95 -15.54 17.35
C ASN A 171 -4.78 -16.23 18.46
N GLY A 172 -5.85 -16.97 18.11
CA GLY A 172 -6.71 -17.65 19.06
C GLY A 172 -7.65 -16.73 19.86
N PHE A 173 -7.93 -15.52 19.36
CA PHE A 173 -8.83 -14.58 20.03
C PHE A 173 -10.30 -15.01 19.89
N SER A 174 -11.12 -14.58 20.84
CA SER A 174 -12.56 -14.86 20.83
C SER A 174 -13.25 -14.16 19.62
N ALA A 175 -14.36 -14.74 19.14
CA ALA A 175 -15.16 -14.13 18.08
C ALA A 175 -15.58 -12.70 18.44
N LYS A 176 -15.94 -12.46 19.72
CA LYS A 176 -16.29 -11.13 20.23
C LYS A 176 -15.12 -10.15 20.11
N ALA A 177 -13.89 -10.56 20.45
CA ALA A 177 -12.71 -9.72 20.36
C ALA A 177 -12.33 -9.43 18.89
N ASN A 178 -12.46 -10.43 18.01
CA ASN A 178 -12.20 -10.29 16.58
C ASN A 178 -13.20 -9.30 15.95
N ARG A 179 -14.50 -9.46 16.21
CA ARG A 179 -15.52 -8.53 15.75
C ARG A 179 -15.29 -7.12 16.28
N PHE A 180 -14.96 -6.99 17.55
CA PHE A 180 -14.61 -5.69 18.16
C PHE A 180 -13.46 -5.03 17.43
N ALA A 181 -12.38 -5.75 17.13
CA ALA A 181 -11.22 -5.21 16.39
C ALA A 181 -11.60 -4.74 14.98
N ALA A 182 -12.42 -5.49 14.25
CA ALA A 182 -12.92 -5.09 12.94
C ALA A 182 -13.81 -3.84 13.04
N MET A 183 -14.75 -3.79 13.97
CA MET A 183 -15.64 -2.64 14.19
C MET A 183 -14.86 -1.39 14.58
N GLU A 184 -13.87 -1.48 15.49
CA GLU A 184 -13.02 -0.35 15.88
C GLU A 184 -12.19 0.18 14.71
N THR A 185 -11.71 -0.71 13.85
CA THR A 185 -11.01 -0.34 12.62
C THR A 185 -11.92 0.51 11.72
N VAL A 186 -13.13 0.04 11.43
CA VAL A 186 -14.08 0.75 10.56
C VAL A 186 -14.58 2.05 11.21
N ARG A 187 -14.86 2.03 12.51
CA ARG A 187 -15.21 3.22 13.29
C ARG A 187 -14.13 4.30 13.19
N SER A 188 -12.86 3.91 13.36
CA SER A 188 -11.73 4.81 13.22
C SER A 188 -11.66 5.43 11.83
N TYR A 189 -11.84 4.64 10.77
CA TYR A 189 -11.91 5.15 9.40
C TYR A 189 -13.02 6.18 9.23
N ARG A 190 -14.24 5.89 9.70
CA ARG A 190 -15.40 6.79 9.62
C ARG A 190 -15.14 8.12 10.36
N GLN A 191 -14.61 8.04 11.58
CA GLN A 191 -14.31 9.22 12.39
C GLN A 191 -13.22 10.08 11.76
N TRP A 192 -12.14 9.48 11.27
CA TRP A 192 -11.08 10.20 10.58
C TRP A 192 -11.55 10.78 9.26
N MET A 193 -12.37 10.08 8.49
CA MET A 193 -12.95 10.61 7.26
C MET A 193 -13.83 11.83 7.52
N ALA A 194 -14.63 11.82 8.60
CA ALA A 194 -15.42 12.97 9.01
C ALA A 194 -14.54 14.18 9.39
N GLN A 195 -13.44 13.95 10.10
CA GLN A 195 -12.47 15.01 10.43
C GLN A 195 -11.78 15.55 9.17
N LEU A 196 -11.26 14.68 8.31
CA LEU A 196 -10.58 15.06 7.06
C LEU A 196 -11.50 15.82 6.10
N ALA A 197 -12.80 15.50 6.09
CA ALA A 197 -13.80 16.20 5.27
C ALA A 197 -13.98 17.67 5.64
N THR A 198 -13.59 18.08 6.84
CA THR A 198 -13.66 19.48 7.34
C THR A 198 -12.34 20.23 7.24
N MET A 199 -11.24 19.54 6.93
CA MET A 199 -9.91 20.13 6.81
C MET A 199 -9.72 20.83 5.46
N ARG A 200 -8.81 21.80 5.40
CA ARG A 200 -8.37 22.36 4.12
C ARG A 200 -7.61 21.27 3.33
N LEU A 201 -7.75 21.27 2.01
CA LEU A 201 -7.08 20.25 1.16
C LEU A 201 -5.56 20.20 1.39
N ILE A 202 -4.93 21.35 1.61
CA ILE A 202 -3.49 21.42 1.88
C ILE A 202 -3.12 20.76 3.21
N ASP A 203 -3.98 20.86 4.25
CA ASP A 203 -3.74 20.23 5.54
C ASP A 203 -3.94 18.70 5.45
N VAL A 204 -4.93 18.26 4.66
CA VAL A 204 -5.10 16.82 4.33
C VAL A 204 -3.85 16.30 3.61
N TRP A 205 -3.33 17.08 2.66
CA TRP A 205 -2.16 16.69 1.86
C TRP A 205 -0.91 16.48 2.72
N TYR A 206 -0.65 17.34 3.70
CA TYR A 206 0.50 17.25 4.60
C TYR A 206 0.27 16.40 5.84
N SER A 207 -0.97 15.97 6.11
CA SER A 207 -1.28 15.12 7.25
C SER A 207 -0.51 13.81 7.17
N HIS A 208 0.18 13.43 8.24
CA HIS A 208 0.92 12.17 8.38
C HIS A 208 0.78 11.63 9.80
N ILE A 209 1.22 10.41 10.02
CA ILE A 209 1.23 9.77 11.34
C ILE A 209 2.69 9.50 11.70
N GLY A 210 3.23 10.33 12.59
CA GLY A 210 4.58 10.17 13.14
C GLY A 210 4.57 9.51 14.51
N GLU A 211 5.73 9.46 15.16
CA GLU A 211 5.89 8.89 16.51
C GLU A 211 5.00 9.60 17.55
N THR A 212 4.88 10.93 17.47
CA THR A 212 4.07 11.71 18.39
C THR A 212 2.61 11.35 18.31
N GLU A 213 2.06 11.31 17.10
CA GLU A 213 0.67 10.97 16.84
C GLU A 213 0.34 9.53 17.25
N ILE A 214 1.29 8.58 17.06
CA ILE A 214 1.11 7.20 17.52
C ILE A 214 1.06 7.16 19.05
N ARG A 215 1.97 7.88 19.75
CA ARG A 215 2.00 7.93 21.21
C ARG A 215 0.73 8.53 21.79
N GLU A 216 0.30 9.68 21.27
CA GLU A 216 -0.93 10.35 21.70
C GLU A 216 -2.15 9.47 21.46
N SER A 217 -2.25 8.83 20.28
CA SER A 217 -3.32 7.88 19.98
C SER A 217 -3.33 6.68 20.93
N ALA A 218 -2.16 6.14 21.25
CA ALA A 218 -2.03 5.03 22.19
C ALA A 218 -2.41 5.43 23.62
N LEU A 219 -1.96 6.61 24.07
CA LEU A 219 -2.33 7.15 25.39
C LEU A 219 -3.85 7.35 25.48
N ALA A 220 -4.47 7.93 24.48
CA ALA A 220 -5.92 8.14 24.42
C ALA A 220 -6.70 6.81 24.40
N TYR A 221 -6.25 5.85 23.60
CA TYR A 221 -6.91 4.56 23.44
C TYR A 221 -6.83 3.68 24.69
N PHE A 222 -5.68 3.71 25.38
CA PHE A 222 -5.41 2.85 26.53
C PHE A 222 -5.50 3.58 27.89
N ALA A 223 -6.15 4.69 27.98
CA ALA A 223 -6.20 5.59 29.16
C ALA A 223 -6.83 4.98 30.44
N ALA A 224 -6.74 3.65 30.65
CA ALA A 224 -7.38 2.94 31.76
C ALA A 224 -6.63 3.08 33.11
N ASP A 225 -5.28 3.02 33.12
CA ASP A 225 -4.48 3.16 34.35
C ASP A 225 -3.01 3.52 34.05
N LYS A 226 -2.33 4.08 35.06
CA LYS A 226 -0.94 4.56 34.94
C LYS A 226 0.08 3.43 34.65
N GLU A 227 -0.13 2.24 35.14
CA GLU A 227 0.79 1.11 34.95
C GLU A 227 0.68 0.54 33.53
N THR A 228 -0.52 0.38 33.02
CA THR A 228 -0.81 0.01 31.63
C THR A 228 -0.21 1.03 30.66
N ILE A 229 -0.38 2.32 30.91
CA ILE A 229 0.22 3.40 30.12
C ILE A 229 1.75 3.28 30.11
N ARG A 230 2.40 3.14 31.26
CA ARG A 230 3.86 3.03 31.38
C ARG A 230 4.42 1.83 30.63
N ARG A 231 3.80 0.65 30.77
CA ARG A 231 4.22 -0.59 30.10
C ARG A 231 4.08 -0.47 28.57
N ARG A 232 2.99 0.12 28.08
CA ARG A 232 2.74 0.27 26.63
C ARG A 232 3.62 1.36 26.02
N SER A 233 3.88 2.44 26.72
CA SER A 233 4.86 3.44 26.29
C SER A 233 6.24 2.82 26.11
N SER A 234 6.71 2.00 27.04
CA SER A 234 7.98 1.27 26.92
C SER A 234 8.02 0.33 25.72
N LEU A 235 6.90 -0.34 25.40
CA LEU A 235 6.80 -1.20 24.23
C LEU A 235 6.88 -0.39 22.92
N LEU A 236 6.18 0.74 22.84
CA LEU A 236 6.25 1.64 21.68
C LEU A 236 7.68 2.17 21.48
N GLU A 237 8.35 2.60 22.56
CA GLU A 237 9.75 3.04 22.48
C GLU A 237 10.66 1.95 21.92
N THR A 238 10.47 0.71 22.37
CA THR A 238 11.23 -0.43 21.86
C THR A 238 10.96 -0.67 20.37
N MET A 239 9.70 -0.54 19.94
CA MET A 239 9.32 -0.67 18.53
C MET A 239 9.93 0.44 17.66
N PHE A 240 9.89 1.70 18.14
CA PHE A 240 10.50 2.82 17.43
C PHE A 240 12.02 2.70 17.35
N ALA A 241 12.68 2.34 18.45
CA ALA A 241 14.12 2.11 18.46
C ALA A 241 14.53 0.99 17.49
N LYS A 242 13.77 -0.12 17.49
CA LYS A 242 13.98 -1.25 16.57
C LYS A 242 13.76 -0.83 15.11
N ALA A 243 12.74 -0.01 14.81
CA ALA A 243 12.51 0.50 13.47
C ALA A 243 13.67 1.40 13.02
N LYS A 244 14.07 2.37 13.85
CA LYS A 244 15.19 3.28 13.57
C LYS A 244 16.53 2.57 13.37
N SER A 245 16.74 1.45 14.06
CA SER A 245 17.95 0.65 13.91
C SER A 245 18.03 -0.14 12.60
N LYS A 246 16.95 -0.23 11.84
CA LYS A 246 16.89 -0.90 10.52
C LYS A 246 17.05 0.14 9.40
N ASP A 247 18.16 0.83 9.39
CA ASP A 247 18.54 1.78 8.36
C ASP A 247 19.20 1.13 7.14
N ALA A 248 19.57 1.94 6.15
CA ALA A 248 20.23 1.49 4.93
C ALA A 248 21.58 0.81 5.20
N LEU A 249 22.35 1.28 6.21
CA LEU A 249 23.65 0.68 6.57
C LEU A 249 23.48 -0.71 7.16
N LYS A 250 22.46 -0.90 8.02
CA LYS A 250 22.13 -2.23 8.55
C LYS A 250 21.60 -3.16 7.46
N ALA A 251 20.82 -2.65 6.51
CA ALA A 251 20.42 -3.42 5.34
C ALA A 251 21.66 -3.89 4.56
N ALA A 252 22.59 -2.97 4.31
CA ALA A 252 23.85 -3.29 3.64
C ALA A 252 24.67 -4.35 4.40
N SER A 253 24.83 -4.21 5.71
CA SER A 253 25.58 -5.18 6.51
C SER A 253 24.97 -6.59 6.54
N GLN A 254 23.66 -6.71 6.36
CA GLN A 254 22.96 -8.00 6.34
C GLN A 254 22.92 -8.65 4.95
N LEU A 255 22.91 -7.85 3.90
CA LEU A 255 22.72 -8.32 2.52
C LEU A 255 24.03 -8.36 1.73
N THR A 256 25.10 -7.68 2.20
CA THR A 256 26.34 -7.54 1.45
C THR A 256 27.58 -7.93 2.26
N ARG A 257 28.66 -8.24 1.55
CA ARG A 257 30.00 -8.42 2.09
C ARG A 257 31.03 -7.77 1.17
N LEU A 258 32.23 -7.58 1.64
CA LEU A 258 33.37 -7.29 0.76
C LEU A 258 33.89 -8.59 0.17
N ASP A 259 34.17 -8.61 -1.13
CA ASP A 259 34.83 -9.72 -1.81
C ASP A 259 36.34 -9.66 -1.59
N GLU A 260 37.09 -10.61 -2.14
CA GLU A 260 38.55 -10.69 -2.04
C GLU A 260 39.28 -9.48 -2.64
N ARG A 261 38.61 -8.72 -3.51
CA ARG A 261 39.10 -7.50 -4.14
C ARG A 261 38.66 -6.23 -3.42
N GLY A 262 38.03 -6.38 -2.25
CA GLY A 262 37.50 -5.27 -1.46
C GLY A 262 36.26 -4.59 -2.03
N ARG A 263 35.54 -5.21 -2.97
CA ARG A 263 34.31 -4.67 -3.56
C ARG A 263 33.09 -5.18 -2.79
N ARG A 264 32.12 -4.33 -2.56
CA ARG A 264 30.86 -4.69 -1.90
C ARG A 264 29.96 -5.46 -2.87
N VAL A 265 29.60 -6.68 -2.49
CA VAL A 265 28.74 -7.60 -3.26
C VAL A 265 27.63 -8.16 -2.39
N LEU A 266 26.52 -8.55 -3.00
CA LEU A 266 25.40 -9.21 -2.34
C LEU A 266 25.80 -10.65 -1.92
N ILE A 267 25.21 -11.12 -0.84
CA ILE A 267 25.47 -12.47 -0.31
C ILE A 267 24.37 -13.39 -0.82
N ASP A 268 24.73 -14.42 -1.57
CA ASP A 268 23.78 -15.44 -1.98
C ASP A 268 23.22 -16.20 -0.78
N GLN A 269 21.90 -16.27 -0.71
CA GLN A 269 21.11 -16.98 0.30
C GLN A 269 19.91 -17.67 -0.39
N PRO A 270 20.13 -18.66 -1.26
CA PRO A 270 19.04 -19.31 -1.98
C PRO A 270 18.01 -19.93 -1.06
N PRO A 271 16.72 -19.92 -1.41
CA PRO A 271 16.13 -19.27 -2.59
C PRO A 271 15.79 -17.79 -2.40
N VAL A 272 16.16 -17.17 -1.26
CA VAL A 272 15.68 -15.84 -0.86
C VAL A 272 16.41 -14.70 -1.56
N LEU A 273 17.71 -14.84 -1.76
CA LEU A 273 18.57 -13.88 -2.46
C LEU A 273 19.60 -14.67 -3.27
N GLN A 274 19.68 -14.43 -4.58
CA GLN A 274 20.63 -15.14 -5.43
C GLN A 274 21.00 -14.34 -6.65
N HIS A 275 22.26 -14.39 -7.04
CA HIS A 275 22.67 -13.88 -8.32
C HIS A 275 22.03 -14.71 -9.44
N VAL A 276 21.57 -14.02 -10.46
CA VAL A 276 21.00 -14.64 -11.66
C VAL A 276 21.63 -13.97 -12.88
N GLU A 277 21.67 -14.69 -13.97
CA GLU A 277 22.10 -14.13 -15.25
C GLU A 277 21.06 -13.10 -15.70
N LEU A 278 21.48 -11.82 -15.79
CA LEU A 278 20.60 -10.72 -16.17
C LEU A 278 20.51 -10.67 -17.70
N PRO A 279 19.30 -10.66 -18.28
CA PRO A 279 19.13 -10.49 -19.71
C PRO A 279 19.81 -9.22 -20.23
N GLY A 280 20.66 -9.34 -21.26
CA GLY A 280 21.47 -8.24 -21.79
C GLY A 280 22.71 -7.86 -20.97
N GLY A 281 22.99 -8.63 -19.89
CA GLY A 281 24.18 -8.41 -19.07
C GLY A 281 24.26 -6.99 -18.47
N GLN A 282 25.49 -6.46 -18.40
CA GLN A 282 25.73 -5.12 -17.84
C GLN A 282 25.08 -3.99 -18.67
N GLU A 283 25.05 -4.15 -20.00
CA GLU A 283 24.45 -3.15 -20.91
C GLU A 283 22.94 -3.06 -20.75
N GLY A 284 22.26 -4.21 -20.64
CA GLY A 284 20.83 -4.25 -20.34
C GLY A 284 20.48 -3.61 -18.99
N LEU A 285 21.27 -3.91 -17.97
CA LEU A 285 21.10 -3.30 -16.65
C LEU A 285 21.29 -1.77 -16.69
N ARG A 286 22.32 -1.30 -17.42
CA ARG A 286 22.59 0.12 -17.60
C ARG A 286 21.42 0.82 -18.29
N ALA A 287 20.88 0.25 -19.36
CA ALA A 287 19.73 0.82 -20.08
C ALA A 287 18.48 0.93 -19.18
N VAL A 288 18.20 -0.11 -18.38
CA VAL A 288 17.10 -0.10 -17.38
C VAL A 288 17.28 1.02 -16.36
N PHE A 289 18.51 1.22 -15.88
CA PHE A 289 18.81 2.24 -14.88
C PHE A 289 18.76 3.65 -15.45
N GLU A 290 19.23 3.87 -16.68
CA GLU A 290 19.10 5.16 -17.37
C GLU A 290 17.63 5.51 -17.64
N ALA A 291 16.81 4.54 -18.09
CA ALA A 291 15.37 4.72 -18.25
C ALA A 291 14.67 5.08 -16.94
N TYR A 292 15.03 4.40 -15.84
CA TYR A 292 14.54 4.73 -14.51
C TYR A 292 14.87 6.18 -14.11
N ARG A 293 16.12 6.59 -14.27
CA ARG A 293 16.57 7.96 -13.93
C ARG A 293 15.78 9.02 -14.71
N ALA A 294 15.44 8.76 -15.95
CA ALA A 294 14.65 9.67 -16.78
C ALA A 294 13.23 9.93 -16.22
N THR A 295 12.69 9.05 -15.37
CA THR A 295 11.37 9.22 -14.73
C THR A 295 11.41 10.00 -13.41
N MET A 296 12.60 10.43 -12.97
CA MET A 296 12.80 11.17 -11.74
C MET A 296 12.86 12.68 -11.97
N ALA A 297 12.57 13.44 -10.92
CA ALA A 297 12.84 14.87 -10.91
C ALA A 297 14.35 15.13 -11.06
N GLU A 298 14.73 16.20 -11.77
CA GLU A 298 16.11 16.57 -12.10
C GLU A 298 17.05 16.48 -10.89
N SER A 299 16.67 17.12 -9.78
CA SER A 299 17.48 17.13 -8.56
C SER A 299 17.76 15.74 -7.98
N ARG A 300 16.87 14.77 -8.21
CA ARG A 300 17.04 13.38 -7.76
C ARG A 300 17.93 12.60 -8.74
N ARG A 301 17.78 12.89 -10.02
CA ARG A 301 18.65 12.33 -11.07
C ARG A 301 20.10 12.73 -10.86
N GLU A 302 20.38 14.02 -10.68
CA GLU A 302 21.73 14.53 -10.36
C GLU A 302 22.29 13.91 -9.06
N PHE A 303 21.45 13.70 -8.05
CA PHE A 303 21.88 13.04 -6.83
C PHE A 303 22.32 11.59 -7.08
N LEU A 304 21.55 10.82 -7.88
CA LEU A 304 21.88 9.44 -8.24
C LEU A 304 23.13 9.32 -9.14
N GLU A 305 23.50 10.37 -9.88
CA GLU A 305 24.73 10.39 -10.70
C GLU A 305 26.01 10.28 -9.88
N ARG A 306 25.93 10.58 -8.58
CA ARG A 306 27.06 10.43 -7.65
C ARG A 306 27.29 8.99 -7.22
N TYR A 307 26.40 8.09 -7.58
CA TYR A 307 26.49 6.67 -7.25
C TYR A 307 26.94 5.86 -8.46
N ARG A 308 27.83 4.92 -8.22
CA ARG A 308 28.21 3.89 -9.19
C ARG A 308 27.46 2.59 -8.90
N PHE A 309 27.24 1.80 -9.91
CA PHE A 309 26.69 0.46 -9.76
C PHE A 309 27.72 -0.43 -9.02
N GLY A 310 27.24 -1.14 -8.01
CA GLY A 310 28.00 -2.14 -7.27
C GLY A 310 27.62 -3.56 -7.67
N ASP A 311 26.39 -3.96 -7.39
CA ASP A 311 25.93 -5.34 -7.59
C ASP A 311 24.41 -5.42 -7.70
N ALA A 312 23.87 -6.55 -8.23
CA ALA A 312 22.43 -6.83 -8.29
C ALA A 312 22.13 -8.32 -8.17
N ALA A 313 21.06 -8.67 -7.43
CA ALA A 313 20.62 -10.05 -7.27
C ALA A 313 19.08 -10.14 -7.22
N LEU A 314 18.54 -11.29 -7.64
CA LEU A 314 17.11 -11.62 -7.50
C LEU A 314 16.78 -11.82 -6.03
N LYS A 315 15.70 -11.21 -5.55
CA LYS A 315 15.25 -11.32 -4.16
C LYS A 315 13.80 -11.78 -4.08
N VAL A 316 13.57 -12.89 -3.38
CA VAL A 316 12.22 -13.33 -3.03
C VAL A 316 11.71 -12.49 -1.86
N VAL A 317 10.60 -11.79 -2.07
CA VAL A 317 9.94 -10.94 -1.08
C VAL A 317 8.60 -11.53 -0.64
N GLY A 318 7.73 -10.81 0.02
CA GLY A 318 6.47 -11.23 0.65
C GLY A 318 5.63 -12.29 -0.09
N VAL A 319 4.57 -12.81 0.53
CA VAL A 319 3.76 -13.93 -0.01
C VAL A 319 3.15 -13.58 -1.37
N GLY A 320 2.53 -12.41 -1.50
CA GLY A 320 1.89 -11.98 -2.75
C GLY A 320 2.86 -11.84 -3.93
N SER A 321 4.09 -11.39 -3.64
CA SER A 321 5.12 -11.11 -4.68
C SER A 321 6.09 -12.28 -4.93
N VAL A 322 5.90 -13.49 -4.34
CA VAL A 322 6.76 -14.64 -4.66
C VAL A 322 6.57 -15.04 -6.11
N GLY A 323 7.66 -15.19 -6.83
CA GLY A 323 7.64 -15.55 -8.25
C GLY A 323 7.59 -14.35 -9.21
N THR A 324 7.30 -13.12 -8.76
CA THR A 324 7.55 -11.93 -9.58
C THR A 324 9.05 -11.61 -9.59
N ARG A 325 9.50 -10.91 -10.61
CA ARG A 325 10.90 -10.49 -10.75
C ARG A 325 11.16 -9.29 -9.84
N CYS A 326 11.75 -9.59 -8.68
CA CYS A 326 12.14 -8.57 -7.72
C CYS A 326 13.66 -8.63 -7.53
N PHE A 327 14.34 -7.51 -7.74
CA PHE A 327 15.78 -7.41 -7.59
C PHE A 327 16.15 -6.47 -6.46
N VAL A 328 17.32 -6.70 -5.90
CA VAL A 328 18.04 -5.75 -5.05
C VAL A 328 19.24 -5.27 -5.81
N VAL A 329 19.43 -3.95 -5.84
CA VAL A 329 20.54 -3.28 -6.51
C VAL A 329 21.33 -2.51 -5.46
N VAL A 330 22.63 -2.72 -5.42
CA VAL A 330 23.58 -1.97 -4.59
C VAL A 330 24.22 -0.89 -5.44
N LEU A 331 24.04 0.33 -5.02
CA LEU A 331 24.73 1.50 -5.55
C LEU A 331 25.73 1.98 -4.50
N LEU A 332 26.87 2.49 -4.92
CA LEU A 332 27.97 2.90 -4.04
C LEU A 332 28.28 4.37 -4.30
N GLY A 333 28.21 5.17 -3.26
CA GLY A 333 28.47 6.60 -3.28
C GLY A 333 29.95 6.90 -3.21
N ARG A 334 30.38 7.47 -2.08
CA ARG A 334 31.77 7.88 -1.87
C ARG A 334 32.78 6.72 -1.97
N ASP A 335 32.43 5.57 -1.34
CA ASP A 335 33.28 4.39 -1.25
C ASP A 335 32.42 3.12 -1.01
N GLU A 336 33.07 2.00 -0.68
CA GLU A 336 32.39 0.73 -0.38
C GLU A 336 31.55 0.77 0.91
N ASP A 337 31.77 1.73 1.79
CA ASP A 337 31.06 1.92 3.04
C ASP A 337 29.92 2.94 2.95
N ASP A 338 29.64 3.43 1.74
CA ASP A 338 28.51 4.33 1.43
C ASP A 338 27.51 3.69 0.46
N PRO A 339 26.87 2.56 0.83
CA PRO A 339 25.91 1.88 -0.02
C PRO A 339 24.51 2.50 0.03
N LEU A 340 23.90 2.69 -1.12
CA LEU A 340 22.47 2.87 -1.31
C LEU A 340 21.89 1.58 -1.89
N ILE A 341 20.89 1.01 -1.23
CA ILE A 341 20.25 -0.22 -1.71
C ILE A 341 18.87 0.11 -2.23
N LEU A 342 18.65 -0.21 -3.51
CA LEU A 342 17.34 -0.09 -4.16
C LEU A 342 16.68 -1.47 -4.30
N GLN A 343 15.36 -1.48 -4.18
CA GLN A 343 14.50 -2.58 -4.59
C GLN A 343 13.89 -2.26 -5.95
N VAL A 344 14.00 -3.18 -6.88
CA VAL A 344 13.39 -3.11 -8.22
C VAL A 344 12.36 -4.21 -8.32
N LYS A 345 11.08 -3.85 -8.41
CA LYS A 345 9.99 -4.83 -8.47
C LYS A 345 9.31 -4.76 -9.83
N GLU A 346 9.05 -5.93 -10.40
CA GLU A 346 8.16 -6.06 -11.55
C GLU A 346 6.76 -5.56 -11.18
N ALA A 347 6.15 -4.77 -12.05
CA ALA A 347 4.80 -4.28 -11.96
C ALA A 347 3.98 -4.85 -13.11
N THR A 348 2.88 -5.50 -12.78
CA THR A 348 1.90 -6.07 -13.72
C THR A 348 0.60 -5.28 -13.66
N ALA A 349 -0.41 -5.63 -14.43
CA ALA A 349 -1.76 -5.11 -14.27
C ALA A 349 -2.26 -5.34 -12.83
N SER A 350 -3.06 -4.40 -12.30
CA SER A 350 -3.68 -4.58 -10.99
C SER A 350 -4.71 -5.69 -11.03
N VAL A 351 -4.79 -6.48 -9.97
CA VAL A 351 -5.85 -7.50 -9.84
C VAL A 351 -7.26 -6.88 -9.91
N MET A 352 -7.39 -5.59 -9.57
CA MET A 352 -8.65 -4.87 -9.66
C MET A 352 -9.09 -4.56 -11.10
N GLU A 353 -8.18 -4.60 -12.08
CA GLU A 353 -8.52 -4.38 -13.49
C GLU A 353 -9.45 -5.48 -14.06
N SER A 354 -9.57 -6.61 -13.38
CA SER A 354 -10.57 -7.64 -13.71
C SER A 354 -12.02 -7.18 -13.47
N ALA A 355 -12.22 -6.18 -12.62
CA ALA A 355 -13.55 -5.66 -12.25
C ALA A 355 -13.78 -4.20 -12.64
N PHE A 356 -12.73 -3.49 -13.09
CA PHE A 356 -12.76 -2.08 -13.45
C PHE A 356 -12.04 -1.83 -14.77
N GLU A 357 -12.17 -0.60 -15.27
CA GLU A 357 -11.41 -0.14 -16.43
C GLU A 357 -9.91 -0.27 -16.16
N PRO A 358 -9.13 -0.69 -17.18
CA PRO A 358 -7.69 -0.70 -17.09
C PRO A 358 -7.13 0.66 -16.66
N SER A 359 -5.95 0.63 -16.05
CA SER A 359 -5.25 1.86 -15.70
C SER A 359 -5.10 2.78 -16.92
N ARG A 360 -5.31 4.09 -16.71
CA ARG A 360 -5.01 5.10 -17.73
C ARG A 360 -3.53 5.22 -18.06
N MET A 361 -2.67 4.72 -17.17
CA MET A 361 -1.24 4.67 -17.36
C MET A 361 -0.89 3.40 -18.11
N SER A 362 -0.29 3.53 -19.27
CA SER A 362 0.13 2.40 -20.10
C SER A 362 1.31 1.61 -19.46
N HIS A 363 2.03 2.25 -18.53
CA HIS A 363 3.17 1.64 -17.83
C HIS A 363 2.79 1.27 -16.39
N HIS A 364 2.73 -0.03 -16.06
CA HIS A 364 2.31 -0.49 -14.72
C HIS A 364 3.20 0.02 -13.58
N GLY A 365 4.53 0.17 -13.82
CA GLY A 365 5.41 0.79 -12.84
C GLY A 365 5.07 2.25 -12.54
N GLU A 366 4.66 3.02 -13.56
CA GLU A 366 4.14 4.38 -13.40
C GLU A 366 2.86 4.39 -12.57
N ARG A 367 1.94 3.45 -12.82
CA ARG A 367 0.71 3.27 -12.04
C ARG A 367 1.03 3.11 -10.54
N VAL A 368 1.95 2.20 -10.22
CA VAL A 368 2.37 1.95 -8.82
C VAL A 368 2.99 3.19 -8.19
N VAL A 369 3.94 3.83 -8.85
CA VAL A 369 4.64 5.03 -8.35
C VAL A 369 3.68 6.19 -8.15
N THR A 370 2.80 6.44 -9.11
CA THR A 370 1.82 7.52 -9.04
C THR A 370 0.80 7.26 -7.93
N GLY A 371 0.27 6.04 -7.81
CA GLY A 371 -0.61 5.66 -6.72
C GLY A 371 0.05 5.83 -5.36
N GLN A 372 1.28 5.37 -5.19
CA GLN A 372 2.04 5.56 -3.96
C GLN A 372 2.24 7.05 -3.62
N ARG A 373 2.61 7.90 -4.59
CA ARG A 373 2.77 9.35 -4.40
C ARG A 373 1.45 10.04 -4.05
N LEU A 374 0.32 9.58 -4.59
CA LEU A 374 -1.00 10.10 -4.23
C LEU A 374 -1.39 9.70 -2.82
N MET A 375 -1.17 8.46 -2.42
CA MET A 375 -1.66 7.90 -1.17
C MET A 375 -0.75 8.19 0.02
N GLN A 376 0.56 8.09 -0.12
CA GLN A 376 1.51 8.36 0.97
C GLN A 376 1.73 9.85 1.20
N ALA A 377 1.81 10.25 2.48
CA ALA A 377 2.13 11.63 2.84
C ALA A 377 3.60 11.98 2.55
N THR A 378 4.50 11.03 2.76
CA THR A 378 5.95 11.20 2.63
C THR A 378 6.53 10.07 1.76
N PRO A 379 6.28 10.09 0.44
CA PRO A 379 6.77 9.05 -0.44
C PRO A 379 8.30 9.05 -0.54
N ASP A 380 8.85 7.87 -0.81
CA ASP A 380 10.28 7.66 -1.06
C ASP A 380 10.77 8.55 -2.22
N ILE A 381 11.91 9.19 -2.02
CA ILE A 381 12.53 10.10 -3.01
C ILE A 381 13.11 9.37 -4.22
N PHE A 382 13.35 8.06 -4.11
CA PHE A 382 13.88 7.20 -5.17
C PHE A 382 12.80 6.51 -6.00
N LEU A 383 11.52 6.82 -5.77
CA LEU A 383 10.44 6.29 -6.59
C LEU A 383 10.60 6.71 -8.06
N GLY A 384 10.55 5.73 -8.94
CA GLY A 384 10.57 5.87 -10.39
C GLY A 384 10.31 4.52 -11.04
N TRP A 385 10.29 4.47 -12.36
CA TRP A 385 9.96 3.26 -13.11
C TRP A 385 10.81 3.12 -14.37
N SER A 386 10.83 1.93 -14.94
CA SER A 386 11.46 1.68 -16.24
C SER A 386 10.87 0.46 -16.91
N THR A 387 11.03 0.40 -18.22
CA THR A 387 10.81 -0.83 -19.00
C THR A 387 12.11 -1.63 -19.01
N GLY A 388 12.03 -2.89 -18.64
CA GLY A 388 13.13 -3.83 -18.66
C GLY A 388 13.09 -4.79 -19.85
N PRO A 389 13.94 -5.82 -19.84
CA PRO A 389 14.00 -6.82 -20.89
C PRO A 389 12.66 -7.50 -21.15
N GLY A 390 12.35 -7.74 -22.42
CA GLY A 390 11.08 -8.34 -22.84
C GLY A 390 9.86 -7.42 -22.68
N GLY A 391 10.08 -6.10 -22.57
CA GLY A 391 8.98 -5.14 -22.42
C GLY A 391 8.33 -5.13 -21.03
N ARG A 392 8.92 -5.79 -20.04
CA ARG A 392 8.38 -5.87 -18.69
C ARG A 392 8.52 -4.54 -17.96
N HIS A 393 7.53 -4.18 -17.17
CA HIS A 393 7.50 -2.95 -16.41
C HIS A 393 8.05 -3.16 -15.01
N PHE A 394 8.87 -2.23 -14.55
CA PHE A 394 9.46 -2.24 -13.21
C PHE A 394 9.27 -0.89 -12.53
N TYR A 395 9.25 -0.92 -11.20
CA TYR A 395 9.37 0.28 -10.39
C TYR A 395 10.48 0.13 -9.35
N PHE A 396 11.02 1.27 -8.92
CA PHE A 396 12.18 1.38 -8.04
C PHE A 396 11.78 2.08 -6.77
N ARG A 397 12.33 1.62 -5.65
CA ARG A 397 12.24 2.27 -4.34
C ARG A 397 13.45 1.94 -3.48
N GLN A 398 13.72 2.71 -2.43
CA GLN A 398 14.76 2.38 -1.46
C GLN A 398 14.37 1.12 -0.67
N LEU A 399 15.34 0.21 -0.49
CA LEU A 399 15.15 -0.97 0.34
C LEU A 399 15.51 -0.65 1.79
N TRP A 400 14.59 -0.92 2.70
CA TRP A 400 14.75 -0.79 4.15
C TRP A 400 15.35 0.55 4.61
N ASP A 401 14.51 1.50 4.86
CA ASP A 401 14.89 2.76 5.48
C ASP A 401 14.04 2.98 6.73
N MET A 402 14.60 2.69 7.92
CA MET A 402 13.92 2.67 9.23
C MET A 402 12.68 1.76 9.21
N LYS A 403 12.75 0.63 8.51
CA LYS A 403 11.61 -0.26 8.31
C LYS A 403 11.18 -0.95 9.59
N GLY A 404 9.96 -0.62 10.06
CA GLY A 404 9.26 -1.28 11.16
C GLY A 404 7.96 -1.92 10.70
N SER A 405 7.86 -3.25 10.75
CA SER A 405 6.60 -3.97 10.63
C SER A 405 6.11 -4.40 12.00
N VAL A 406 4.82 -4.35 12.21
CA VAL A 406 4.19 -4.91 13.41
C VAL A 406 4.06 -6.42 13.21
N ASP A 407 4.63 -7.19 14.13
CA ASP A 407 4.40 -8.62 14.18
C ASP A 407 3.03 -8.87 14.82
N THR A 408 2.05 -9.12 13.96
CA THR A 408 0.66 -9.27 14.39
C THR A 408 0.42 -10.51 15.23
N THR A 409 1.31 -11.51 15.19
CA THR A 409 1.23 -12.73 16.01
C THR A 409 1.56 -12.47 17.48
N GLN A 410 2.28 -11.38 17.77
CA GLN A 410 2.64 -10.96 19.12
C GLN A 410 1.62 -9.99 19.74
N LEU A 411 0.63 -9.56 18.99
CA LEU A 411 -0.40 -8.64 19.48
C LEU A 411 -1.39 -9.41 20.36
N ARG A 412 -1.83 -8.76 21.44
CA ARG A 412 -3.01 -9.16 22.22
C ARG A 412 -4.25 -8.50 21.61
N GLU A 413 -5.45 -8.94 22.01
CA GLU A 413 -6.74 -8.44 21.51
C GLU A 413 -6.81 -6.91 21.40
N ALA A 414 -6.55 -6.19 22.50
CA ALA A 414 -6.57 -4.73 22.50
C ALA A 414 -5.45 -4.09 21.69
N GLY A 415 -4.32 -4.78 21.51
CA GLY A 415 -3.21 -4.34 20.65
C GLY A 415 -3.58 -4.47 19.17
N LEU A 416 -4.24 -5.55 18.79
CA LEU A 416 -4.74 -5.75 17.44
C LEU A 416 -5.79 -4.69 17.09
N ALA A 417 -6.78 -4.46 17.96
CA ALA A 417 -7.79 -3.43 17.74
C ALA A 417 -7.16 -2.02 17.59
N PHE A 418 -6.23 -1.64 18.47
CA PHE A 418 -5.50 -0.39 18.35
C PHE A 418 -4.71 -0.28 17.04
N TYR A 419 -4.02 -1.34 16.64
CA TYR A 419 -3.29 -1.36 15.36
C TYR A 419 -4.23 -1.15 14.17
N GLY A 420 -5.41 -1.76 14.20
CA GLY A 420 -6.45 -1.53 13.21
C GLY A 420 -6.89 -0.07 13.12
N THR A 421 -6.98 0.64 14.26
CA THR A 421 -7.32 2.07 14.23
C THR A 421 -6.25 2.93 13.54
N LEU A 422 -4.96 2.60 13.70
CA LEU A 422 -3.88 3.29 12.99
C LEU A 422 -3.91 3.01 11.48
N CYS A 423 -4.09 1.75 11.08
CA CYS A 423 -4.23 1.36 9.66
C CYS A 423 -5.42 2.09 9.01
N ALA A 424 -6.55 2.14 9.70
CA ALA A 424 -7.75 2.83 9.24
C ALA A 424 -7.56 4.35 9.09
N ARG A 425 -6.82 4.98 10.00
CA ARG A 425 -6.46 6.40 9.90
C ARG A 425 -5.58 6.69 8.68
N VAL A 426 -4.59 5.83 8.41
CA VAL A 426 -3.77 5.91 7.19
C VAL A 426 -4.65 5.84 5.95
N LEU A 427 -5.56 4.86 5.92
CA LEU A 427 -6.40 4.60 4.76
C LEU A 427 -7.42 5.74 4.54
N ALA A 428 -8.03 6.27 5.61
CA ALA A 428 -8.91 7.42 5.53
C ALA A 428 -8.20 8.64 4.91
N ARG A 429 -6.97 8.92 5.36
CA ARG A 429 -6.15 9.99 4.79
C ARG A 429 -5.78 9.73 3.32
N ALA A 430 -5.37 8.52 2.97
CA ALA A 430 -5.03 8.17 1.59
C ALA A 430 -6.23 8.36 0.65
N HIS A 431 -7.41 7.95 1.08
CA HIS A 431 -8.66 8.16 0.36
C HIS A 431 -9.08 9.65 0.29
N ALA A 432 -8.88 10.41 1.38
CA ALA A 432 -9.16 11.85 1.39
C ALA A 432 -8.22 12.65 0.47
N ARG A 433 -6.98 12.19 0.27
CA ARG A 433 -6.00 12.80 -0.65
C ARG A 433 -6.35 12.59 -2.13
N SER A 434 -7.00 11.48 -2.44
CA SER A 434 -7.22 11.04 -3.83
C SER A 434 -8.67 11.10 -4.30
N GLY A 435 -9.63 11.11 -3.37
CA GLY A 435 -11.07 11.07 -3.63
C GLY A 435 -11.84 12.24 -3.00
N ASP A 436 -13.13 12.03 -2.78
CA ASP A 436 -14.02 13.00 -2.18
C ASP A 436 -14.34 12.68 -0.71
N ALA A 437 -13.52 13.19 0.20
CA ALA A 437 -13.72 12.99 1.64
C ALA A 437 -15.08 13.49 2.14
N VAL A 438 -15.63 14.58 1.57
CA VAL A 438 -16.93 15.12 1.94
C VAL A 438 -18.05 14.18 1.55
N ALA A 439 -18.01 13.64 0.33
CA ALA A 439 -19.01 12.68 -0.13
C ALA A 439 -18.94 11.36 0.66
N ILE A 440 -17.72 10.82 0.90
CA ILE A 440 -17.52 9.61 1.71
C ILE A 440 -18.03 9.83 3.14
N SER A 441 -17.67 10.93 3.78
CA SER A 441 -18.14 11.26 5.13
C SER A 441 -19.66 11.38 5.18
N ALA A 442 -20.26 12.06 4.20
CA ALA A 442 -21.71 12.19 4.10
C ALA A 442 -22.41 10.86 3.84
N TYR A 443 -21.78 9.94 3.10
CA TYR A 443 -22.28 8.57 2.93
C TYR A 443 -22.23 7.80 4.26
N LEU A 444 -21.11 7.83 4.96
CA LEU A 444 -20.90 7.10 6.23
C LEU A 444 -21.85 7.60 7.33
N GLY A 445 -21.94 8.91 7.52
CA GLY A 445 -22.70 9.52 8.61
C GLY A 445 -22.06 9.29 9.98
N GLU A 446 -22.82 9.58 11.03
CA GLU A 446 -22.33 9.56 12.43
C GLU A 446 -22.53 8.19 13.11
N GLU A 447 -23.56 7.44 12.69
CA GLU A 447 -23.94 6.17 13.30
C GLU A 447 -23.03 5.02 12.87
N ASP A 448 -22.96 3.96 13.67
CA ASP A 448 -22.14 2.76 13.47
C ASP A 448 -22.75 1.71 12.52
N THR A 449 -23.83 2.06 11.82
CA THR A 449 -24.53 1.15 10.88
C THR A 449 -23.60 0.56 9.84
N PHE A 450 -22.70 1.39 9.28
CA PHE A 450 -21.70 0.92 8.31
C PHE A 450 -20.62 0.07 9.00
N ASP A 451 -20.21 0.46 10.21
CA ASP A 451 -19.19 -0.26 10.98
C ASP A 451 -19.65 -1.70 11.26
N GLY A 452 -20.91 -1.88 11.67
CA GLY A 452 -21.51 -3.18 11.88
C GLY A 452 -21.63 -4.01 10.59
N ALA A 453 -22.09 -3.39 9.50
CA ALA A 453 -22.25 -4.07 8.22
C ALA A 453 -20.90 -4.59 7.65
N ILE A 454 -19.83 -3.80 7.77
CA ILE A 454 -18.49 -4.23 7.36
C ILE A 454 -17.96 -5.33 8.30
N ALA A 455 -18.26 -5.30 9.60
CA ALA A 455 -17.89 -6.38 10.51
C ALA A 455 -18.60 -7.69 10.16
N ASP A 456 -19.90 -7.65 9.82
CA ASP A 456 -20.66 -8.80 9.34
C ASP A 456 -20.06 -9.38 8.05
N TYR A 457 -19.72 -8.50 7.08
CA TYR A 457 -19.02 -8.91 5.86
C TYR A 457 -17.68 -9.55 6.17
N ALA A 458 -16.88 -8.93 7.06
CA ALA A 458 -15.55 -9.41 7.42
C ALA A 458 -15.58 -10.80 8.07
N GLU A 459 -16.57 -11.07 8.93
CA GLU A 459 -16.79 -12.40 9.52
C GLU A 459 -17.15 -13.42 8.43
N ALA A 460 -18.12 -13.10 7.56
CA ALA A 460 -18.54 -13.99 6.48
C ALA A 460 -17.42 -14.27 5.48
N TYR A 461 -16.62 -13.24 5.13
CA TYR A 461 -15.49 -13.41 4.23
C TYR A 461 -14.31 -14.14 4.89
N ALA A 462 -14.10 -14.00 6.18
CA ALA A 462 -13.10 -14.79 6.91
C ALA A 462 -13.47 -16.29 6.91
N ASP A 463 -14.77 -16.62 7.09
CA ASP A 463 -15.27 -18.00 6.97
C ASP A 463 -15.05 -18.55 5.54
N LEU A 464 -15.28 -17.73 4.52
CA LEU A 464 -15.02 -18.09 3.12
C LEU A 464 -13.53 -18.33 2.89
N ASN A 465 -12.66 -17.45 3.35
CA ASN A 465 -11.22 -17.57 3.22
C ASN A 465 -10.66 -18.84 3.90
N GLU A 466 -11.21 -19.22 5.05
CA GLU A 466 -10.83 -20.48 5.73
C GLU A 466 -11.27 -21.72 4.92
N ARG A 467 -12.46 -21.69 4.31
CA ARG A 467 -12.91 -22.75 3.40
C ARG A 467 -12.04 -22.83 2.15
N ASP A 468 -11.69 -21.69 1.56
CA ASP A 468 -10.81 -21.62 0.40
C ASP A 468 -9.40 -22.13 0.73
N HIS A 469 -8.86 -21.76 1.89
CA HIS A 469 -7.57 -22.28 2.37
C HIS A 469 -7.62 -23.79 2.58
N ALA A 470 -8.71 -24.34 3.18
CA ALA A 470 -8.86 -25.79 3.32
C ALA A 470 -8.96 -26.51 1.96
N ALA A 471 -9.67 -25.92 0.99
CA ALA A 471 -9.73 -26.45 -0.38
C ALA A 471 -8.36 -26.39 -1.07
N TYR A 472 -7.59 -25.31 -0.83
CA TYR A 472 -6.23 -25.17 -1.33
C TYR A 472 -5.29 -26.25 -0.76
N LEU A 473 -5.34 -26.52 0.55
CA LEU A 473 -4.58 -27.60 1.18
C LEU A 473 -4.98 -28.99 0.62
N ALA A 474 -6.26 -29.18 0.37
CA ALA A 474 -6.74 -30.41 -0.27
C ALA A 474 -6.24 -30.56 -1.73
N ALA A 475 -6.10 -29.46 -2.46
CA ALA A 475 -5.53 -29.45 -3.81
C ALA A 475 -4.04 -29.78 -3.80
N ILE A 476 -3.29 -29.27 -2.81
CA ILE A 476 -1.89 -29.65 -2.57
C ILE A 476 -1.77 -31.16 -2.29
N ALA A 477 -2.60 -31.69 -1.39
CA ALA A 477 -2.58 -33.12 -1.04
C ALA A 477 -2.91 -34.03 -2.23
N LYS A 478 -3.67 -33.55 -3.22
CA LYS A 478 -4.00 -34.26 -4.47
C LYS A 478 -2.98 -34.02 -5.59
N GLY A 479 -1.93 -33.25 -5.37
CA GLY A 479 -0.90 -32.94 -6.36
C GLY A 479 -1.36 -31.96 -7.46
N ARG A 480 -2.52 -31.30 -7.31
CA ARG A 480 -2.96 -30.25 -8.26
C ARG A 480 -2.13 -28.96 -8.07
N VAL A 481 -1.72 -28.67 -6.84
CA VAL A 481 -0.87 -27.54 -6.47
C VAL A 481 0.46 -28.09 -5.99
N SER A 482 1.57 -27.71 -6.63
CA SER A 482 2.91 -28.23 -6.34
C SER A 482 3.55 -27.51 -5.15
N LEU A 483 4.26 -28.24 -4.30
CA LEU A 483 5.18 -27.72 -3.28
C LEU A 483 6.64 -27.90 -3.71
N PRO A 484 7.61 -27.19 -3.07
CA PRO A 484 9.05 -27.35 -3.36
C PRO A 484 9.56 -28.75 -3.17
#